data_bb5cbaab5c9be6eafeea2a9bb9261f4a
#
_entry.id   bb5cbaab5c9be6eafeea2a9bb9261f4a
#
_cell.length_a   1.000
_cell.length_b   1.000
_cell.length_c   1.000
_cell.angle_alpha   90.00
_cell.angle_beta   90.00
_cell.angle_gamma   90.00
#
_symmetry.space_group_name_H-M   'P 1'
#
loop_
_entity.id
_entity.type
_entity.pdbx_description
1 polymer ?
#
loop_
_entity_poly.entity_id
_entity_poly.type
_entity_poly.pdbx_seq_one_letter_code
_entity_poly.pdbx_strand_id
1 'polypeptide(L)'
;MTPIIKWTLMQRRWSMLWWSIGIISLVVLTLAFYPTIHNQAAQLNKSFGGLSNSTLALFGGTDFFSPVGYLNSQLIYLMLPLLLAILGIGLGSSLIGREESEGTIELLLARPVSRTKLLIAKVLAGGLNILIVTAIGSAVTILMAEAVNIGIPAGNIAAACFACFMLVLTFSSLAFLLAATGRGRSAAIGISVVYALGGYIIGSLASTVHWLKGPSLIFPYHYYRSADILRGTFDWTSIIFFAAFTLGCIVVAWFSFRRRDVE
;
A
#
# COMPACT_ATOMS: atom_id res chain seq x y z
N MET A 1 -5.72 3.84 -25.93
CA MET A 1 -5.43 3.60 -24.51
C MET A 1 -6.52 4.12 -23.59
N THR A 2 -6.94 5.37 -23.73
CA THR A 2 -8.00 6.01 -22.91
C THR A 2 -9.29 5.19 -22.76
N PRO A 3 -9.87 4.56 -23.83
CA PRO A 3 -11.10 3.77 -23.66
C PRO A 3 -10.93 2.55 -22.75
N ILE A 4 -9.77 1.87 -22.82
CA ILE A 4 -9.49 0.68 -21.99
C ILE A 4 -9.35 1.08 -20.52
N ILE A 5 -8.62 2.17 -20.23
CA ILE A 5 -8.45 2.68 -18.87
C ILE A 5 -9.82 3.08 -18.29
N LYS A 6 -10.62 3.86 -19.04
CA LYS A 6 -11.96 4.28 -18.62
C LYS A 6 -12.86 3.08 -18.34
N TRP A 7 -12.86 2.10 -19.21
CA TRP A 7 -13.66 0.88 -19.04
C TRP A 7 -13.24 0.09 -17.79
N THR A 8 -11.94 -0.10 -17.57
CA THR A 8 -11.41 -0.79 -16.39
C THR A 8 -11.81 -0.06 -15.09
N LEU A 9 -11.73 1.27 -15.07
CA LEU A 9 -12.14 2.07 -13.92
C LEU A 9 -13.65 1.99 -13.68
N MET A 10 -14.45 2.09 -14.75
CA MET A 10 -15.92 1.99 -14.63
C MET A 10 -16.37 0.62 -14.13
N GLN A 11 -15.74 -0.46 -14.58
CA GLN A 11 -16.04 -1.82 -14.09
C GLN A 11 -15.78 -1.96 -12.59
N ARG A 12 -14.82 -1.19 -12.05
CA ARG A 12 -14.41 -1.27 -10.63
C ARG A 12 -14.96 -0.13 -9.76
N ARG A 13 -15.85 0.73 -10.30
CA ARG A 13 -16.37 1.91 -9.59
C ARG A 13 -16.99 1.58 -8.23
N TRP A 14 -17.77 0.49 -8.13
CA TRP A 14 -18.37 0.04 -6.88
C TRP A 14 -17.33 -0.44 -5.86
N SER A 15 -16.31 -1.15 -6.32
CA SER A 15 -15.21 -1.55 -5.46
C SER A 15 -14.44 -0.33 -4.94
N MET A 16 -14.12 0.64 -5.81
CA MET A 16 -13.47 1.90 -5.40
C MET A 16 -14.30 2.64 -4.36
N LEU A 17 -15.62 2.72 -4.55
CA LEU A 17 -16.52 3.41 -3.63
C LEU A 17 -16.50 2.75 -2.26
N TRP A 18 -16.68 1.43 -2.17
CA TRP A 18 -16.66 0.70 -0.90
C TRP A 18 -15.31 0.78 -0.19
N TRP A 19 -14.20 0.69 -0.92
CA TRP A 19 -12.85 0.88 -0.35
C TRP A 19 -12.65 2.30 0.17
N SER A 20 -13.12 3.30 -0.56
CA SER A 20 -13.06 4.70 -0.11
C SER A 20 -13.87 4.91 1.17
N ILE A 21 -15.11 4.39 1.23
CA ILE A 21 -15.95 4.45 2.43
C ILE A 21 -15.25 3.76 3.62
N GLY A 22 -14.66 2.58 3.41
CA GLY A 22 -13.94 1.86 4.45
C GLY A 22 -12.75 2.65 5.00
N ILE A 23 -11.95 3.27 4.12
CA ILE A 23 -10.80 4.10 4.53
C ILE A 23 -11.27 5.38 5.23
N ILE A 24 -12.29 6.06 4.70
CA ILE A 24 -12.88 7.24 5.35
C ILE A 24 -13.35 6.88 6.76
N SER A 25 -14.09 5.80 6.92
CA SER A 25 -14.60 5.34 8.20
C SER A 25 -13.46 5.04 9.19
N LEU A 26 -12.41 4.34 8.73
CA LEU A 26 -11.23 4.07 9.54
C LEU A 26 -10.56 5.36 10.02
N VAL A 27 -10.30 6.30 9.10
CA VAL A 27 -9.63 7.57 9.41
C VAL A 27 -10.45 8.39 10.38
N VAL A 28 -11.75 8.54 10.11
CA VAL A 28 -12.66 9.32 10.98
C VAL A 28 -12.72 8.71 12.38
N LEU A 29 -12.93 7.39 12.49
CA LEU A 29 -12.95 6.72 13.80
C LEU A 29 -11.63 6.90 14.55
N THR A 30 -10.50 6.65 13.89
CA THR A 30 -9.19 6.76 14.53
C THR A 30 -8.94 8.17 15.05
N LEU A 31 -9.17 9.20 14.23
CA LEU A 31 -8.88 10.57 14.60
C LEU A 31 -9.93 11.19 15.54
N ALA A 32 -11.18 10.73 15.51
CA ALA A 32 -12.20 11.16 16.47
C ALA A 32 -11.85 10.78 17.92
N PHE A 33 -11.14 9.68 18.14
CA PHE A 33 -10.69 9.27 19.47
C PHE A 33 -9.40 9.97 19.93
N TYR A 34 -8.71 10.68 19.05
CA TYR A 34 -7.44 11.35 19.39
C TYR A 34 -7.53 12.28 20.59
N PRO A 35 -8.50 13.21 20.73
CA PRO A 35 -8.57 14.11 21.87
C PRO A 35 -8.71 13.37 23.20
N THR A 36 -9.48 12.30 23.23
CA THR A 36 -9.69 11.48 24.44
C THR A 36 -8.40 10.78 24.87
N ILE A 37 -7.68 10.20 23.92
CA ILE A 37 -6.42 9.48 24.16
C ILE A 37 -5.31 10.46 24.54
N HIS A 38 -5.25 11.61 23.86
CA HIS A 38 -4.25 12.64 24.15
C HIS A 38 -4.38 13.20 25.57
N ASN A 39 -5.60 13.43 26.05
CA ASN A 39 -5.86 13.90 27.42
C ASN A 39 -5.46 12.87 28.48
N GLN A 40 -5.41 11.58 28.15
CA GLN A 40 -5.03 10.49 29.03
C GLN A 40 -3.60 9.99 28.78
N ALA A 41 -2.84 10.66 27.91
CA ALA A 41 -1.52 10.21 27.46
C ALA A 41 -0.54 9.91 28.60
N ALA A 42 -0.53 10.74 29.65
CA ALA A 42 0.36 10.56 30.79
C ALA A 42 0.07 9.27 31.58
N GLN A 43 -1.20 8.89 31.71
CA GLN A 43 -1.64 7.69 32.41
C GLN A 43 -1.38 6.44 31.54
N LEU A 44 -1.68 6.55 30.24
CA LEU A 44 -1.46 5.48 29.28
C LEU A 44 0.04 5.19 29.09
N ASN A 45 0.91 6.20 29.03
CA ASN A 45 2.36 6.02 28.96
C ASN A 45 2.90 5.19 30.14
N LYS A 46 2.38 5.36 31.34
CA LYS A 46 2.78 4.55 32.51
C LYS A 46 2.37 3.07 32.32
N SER A 47 1.19 2.82 31.79
CA SER A 47 0.69 1.45 31.56
C SER A 47 1.44 0.74 30.43
N PHE A 48 1.83 1.46 29.37
CA PHE A 48 2.56 0.92 28.23
C PHE A 48 4.08 0.85 28.46
N GLY A 49 4.61 1.52 29.49
CA GLY A 49 6.04 1.51 29.81
C GLY A 49 6.63 0.14 30.20
N GLY A 50 5.77 -0.86 30.42
CA GLY A 50 6.16 -2.26 30.64
C GLY A 50 6.28 -3.12 29.39
N LEU A 51 5.92 -2.61 28.21
CA LEU A 51 6.01 -3.37 26.95
C LEU A 51 7.44 -3.44 26.42
N SER A 52 7.79 -4.58 25.81
CA SER A 52 9.13 -4.75 25.21
C SER A 52 9.30 -3.83 23.99
N ASN A 53 10.53 -3.39 23.74
CA ASN A 53 10.87 -2.59 22.55
C ASN A 53 10.49 -3.29 21.23
N SER A 54 10.54 -4.62 21.20
CA SER A 54 10.13 -5.40 20.02
C SER A 54 8.64 -5.32 19.78
N THR A 55 7.82 -5.35 20.84
CA THR A 55 6.36 -5.18 20.72
C THR A 55 6.03 -3.77 20.23
N LEU A 56 6.71 -2.74 20.78
CA LEU A 56 6.50 -1.36 20.39
C LEU A 56 6.92 -1.10 18.93
N ALA A 57 7.98 -1.76 18.45
CA ALA A 57 8.44 -1.67 17.07
C ALA A 57 7.41 -2.16 16.04
N LEU A 58 6.61 -3.18 16.38
CA LEU A 58 5.52 -3.68 15.51
C LEU A 58 4.42 -2.63 15.28
N PHE A 59 4.28 -1.67 16.18
CA PHE A 59 3.32 -0.57 16.04
C PHE A 59 3.94 0.73 15.53
N GLY A 60 5.19 0.68 15.03
CA GLY A 60 5.84 1.84 14.39
C GLY A 60 6.63 2.75 15.32
N GLY A 61 7.00 2.28 16.52
CA GLY A 61 7.90 3.01 17.41
C GLY A 61 7.47 3.01 18.88
N THR A 62 8.21 3.78 19.71
CA THR A 62 8.03 3.84 21.16
C THR A 62 7.17 5.02 21.64
N ASP A 63 6.88 5.96 20.75
CA ASP A 63 6.18 7.22 21.07
C ASP A 63 4.74 7.19 20.56
N PHE A 64 3.85 6.46 21.29
CA PHE A 64 2.46 6.25 20.85
C PHE A 64 1.52 7.42 21.10
N PHE A 65 1.82 8.25 22.08
CA PHE A 65 0.88 9.23 22.61
C PHE A 65 1.24 10.66 22.23
N SER A 66 2.38 10.87 21.55
CA SER A 66 2.63 12.13 20.86
C SER A 66 1.73 12.26 19.63
N PRO A 67 1.47 13.47 19.13
CA PRO A 67 0.69 13.68 17.91
C PRO A 67 1.17 12.85 16.73
N VAL A 68 2.48 12.87 16.47
CA VAL A 68 3.11 12.10 15.37
C VAL A 68 3.04 10.60 15.65
N GLY A 69 3.35 10.19 16.89
CA GLY A 69 3.33 8.78 17.27
C GLY A 69 1.94 8.19 17.19
N TYR A 70 0.92 8.91 17.61
CA TYR A 70 -0.48 8.47 17.52
C TYR A 70 -0.91 8.27 16.06
N LEU A 71 -0.75 9.30 15.23
CA LEU A 71 -1.12 9.21 13.81
C LEU A 71 -0.34 8.10 13.09
N ASN A 72 0.95 7.97 13.39
CA ASN A 72 1.79 6.95 12.82
C ASN A 72 1.34 5.55 13.23
N SER A 73 1.28 5.26 14.53
CA SER A 73 1.03 3.92 15.05
C SER A 73 -0.39 3.43 14.76
N GLN A 74 -1.38 4.31 14.86
CA GLN A 74 -2.78 3.92 14.69
C GLN A 74 -3.24 3.88 13.24
N LEU A 75 -2.65 4.71 12.37
CA LEU A 75 -3.16 4.84 11.00
C LEU A 75 -2.08 4.58 9.96
N ILE A 76 -1.02 5.41 9.91
CA ILE A 76 -0.13 5.49 8.76
C ILE A 76 0.83 4.29 8.66
N TYR A 77 1.30 3.75 9.79
CA TYR A 77 2.31 2.68 9.79
C TYR A 77 1.75 1.31 9.43
N LEU A 78 0.58 0.94 9.96
CA LEU A 78 0.01 -0.41 9.79
C LEU A 78 -1.35 -0.40 9.09
N MET A 79 -2.35 0.29 9.64
CA MET A 79 -3.74 0.12 9.20
C MET A 79 -3.97 0.58 7.76
N LEU A 80 -3.48 1.75 7.40
CA LEU A 80 -3.64 2.30 6.05
C LEU A 80 -2.85 1.48 5.01
N PRO A 81 -1.56 1.16 5.21
CA PRO A 81 -0.82 0.27 4.32
C PRO A 81 -1.44 -1.12 4.19
N LEU A 82 -1.96 -1.70 5.29
CA LEU A 82 -2.60 -3.02 5.27
C LEU A 82 -3.84 -3.02 4.38
N LEU A 83 -4.78 -2.09 4.60
CA LEU A 83 -6.00 -2.00 3.80
C LEU A 83 -5.69 -1.71 2.33
N LEU A 84 -4.79 -0.77 2.07
CA LEU A 84 -4.39 -0.45 0.70
C LEU A 84 -3.61 -1.59 0.03
N ALA A 85 -2.81 -2.38 0.78
CA ALA A 85 -2.14 -3.56 0.24
C ALA A 85 -3.13 -4.66 -0.15
N ILE A 86 -4.18 -4.89 0.63
CA ILE A 86 -5.26 -5.83 0.27
C ILE A 86 -5.92 -5.38 -1.05
N LEU A 87 -6.26 -4.08 -1.17
CA LEU A 87 -6.77 -3.51 -2.40
C LEU A 87 -5.76 -3.68 -3.55
N GLY A 88 -4.50 -3.29 -3.35
CA GLY A 88 -3.46 -3.30 -4.39
C GLY A 88 -3.12 -4.70 -4.88
N ILE A 89 -2.95 -5.68 -3.98
CA ILE A 89 -2.69 -7.08 -4.32
C ILE A 89 -3.90 -7.68 -5.06
N GLY A 90 -5.11 -7.40 -4.56
CA GLY A 90 -6.34 -7.85 -5.21
C GLY A 90 -6.51 -7.26 -6.61
N LEU A 91 -6.18 -5.98 -6.80
CA LEU A 91 -6.17 -5.33 -8.12
C LEU A 91 -5.08 -5.92 -9.02
N GLY A 92 -3.83 -5.94 -8.58
CA GLY A 92 -2.68 -6.42 -9.36
C GLY A 92 -2.91 -7.83 -9.87
N SER A 93 -3.31 -8.76 -8.99
CA SER A 93 -3.60 -10.15 -9.36
C SER A 93 -4.77 -10.31 -10.34
N SER A 94 -5.73 -9.39 -10.31
CA SER A 94 -6.96 -9.48 -11.11
C SER A 94 -6.86 -8.79 -12.47
N LEU A 95 -5.83 -7.96 -12.72
CA LEU A 95 -5.69 -7.25 -14.00
C LEU A 95 -5.51 -8.20 -15.20
N ILE A 96 -4.89 -9.34 -14.99
CA ILE A 96 -4.73 -10.41 -16.00
C ILE A 96 -5.40 -11.70 -15.50
N GLY A 97 -5.15 -12.10 -14.26
CA GLY A 97 -5.56 -13.38 -13.73
C GLY A 97 -7.07 -13.61 -13.67
N ARG A 98 -7.88 -12.55 -13.64
CA ARG A 98 -9.34 -12.68 -13.73
C ARG A 98 -9.79 -13.09 -15.12
N GLU A 99 -9.26 -12.46 -16.15
CA GLU A 99 -9.64 -12.73 -17.53
C GLU A 99 -9.17 -14.11 -17.97
N GLU A 100 -8.06 -14.56 -17.42
CA GLU A 100 -7.56 -15.92 -17.62
C GLU A 100 -8.46 -16.95 -16.93
N SER A 101 -8.88 -16.70 -15.69
CA SER A 101 -9.77 -17.60 -14.96
C SER A 101 -11.20 -17.65 -15.52
N GLU A 102 -11.65 -16.58 -16.18
CA GLU A 102 -12.97 -16.48 -16.83
C GLU A 102 -12.92 -16.93 -18.31
N GLY A 103 -11.77 -17.35 -18.84
CA GLY A 103 -11.61 -17.77 -20.25
C GLY A 103 -11.82 -16.63 -21.26
N THR A 104 -11.84 -15.38 -20.80
CA THR A 104 -12.12 -14.22 -21.67
C THR A 104 -10.89 -13.59 -22.29
N ILE A 105 -9.70 -14.12 -21.97
CA ILE A 105 -8.43 -13.58 -22.46
C ILE A 105 -8.29 -13.72 -23.97
N GLU A 106 -8.81 -14.81 -24.57
CA GLU A 106 -8.82 -15.03 -26.03
C GLU A 106 -9.67 -14.00 -26.76
N LEU A 107 -10.85 -13.66 -26.20
CA LEU A 107 -11.74 -12.64 -26.75
C LEU A 107 -11.11 -11.25 -26.72
N LEU A 108 -10.26 -10.98 -25.72
CA LEU A 108 -9.52 -9.72 -25.60
C LEU A 108 -8.36 -9.66 -26.60
N LEU A 109 -7.68 -10.78 -26.84
CA LEU A 109 -6.58 -10.88 -27.79
C LEU A 109 -7.06 -10.92 -29.25
N ALA A 110 -8.30 -11.33 -29.51
CA ALA A 110 -8.91 -11.28 -30.85
C ALA A 110 -9.22 -9.84 -31.32
N ARG A 111 -9.20 -8.85 -30.41
CA ARG A 111 -9.34 -7.44 -30.80
C ARG A 111 -8.03 -6.91 -31.41
N PRO A 112 -8.06 -5.94 -32.34
CA PRO A 112 -6.88 -5.38 -33.01
C PRO A 112 -6.11 -4.42 -32.06
N VAL A 113 -5.75 -4.91 -30.84
CA VAL A 113 -4.99 -4.16 -29.84
C VAL A 113 -3.74 -4.94 -29.51
N SER A 114 -2.57 -4.30 -29.62
CA SER A 114 -1.30 -4.97 -29.27
C SER A 114 -1.28 -5.36 -27.78
N ARG A 115 -0.73 -6.54 -27.46
CA ARG A 115 -0.57 -7.08 -26.09
C ARG A 115 0.09 -6.05 -25.16
N THR A 116 1.09 -5.33 -25.65
CA THR A 116 1.78 -4.27 -24.90
C THR A 116 0.85 -3.11 -24.54
N LYS A 117 0.03 -2.62 -25.49
CA LYS A 117 -0.93 -1.52 -25.22
C LYS A 117 -1.97 -1.93 -24.19
N LEU A 118 -2.45 -3.17 -24.25
CA LEU A 118 -3.41 -3.71 -23.29
C LEU A 118 -2.79 -3.74 -21.88
N LEU A 119 -1.59 -4.31 -21.74
CA LEU A 119 -0.89 -4.46 -20.48
C LEU A 119 -0.61 -3.09 -19.82
N ILE A 120 -0.05 -2.13 -20.58
CA ILE A 120 0.23 -0.78 -20.07
C ILE A 120 -1.08 -0.09 -19.64
N ALA A 121 -2.15 -0.19 -20.44
CA ALA A 121 -3.43 0.42 -20.08
C ALA A 121 -4.02 -0.16 -18.79
N LYS A 122 -3.87 -1.47 -18.55
CA LYS A 122 -4.31 -2.14 -17.33
C LYS A 122 -3.48 -1.74 -16.11
N VAL A 123 -2.16 -1.70 -16.24
CA VAL A 123 -1.24 -1.26 -15.18
C VAL A 123 -1.56 0.19 -14.78
N LEU A 124 -1.73 1.07 -15.75
CA LEU A 124 -2.11 2.47 -15.50
C LEU A 124 -3.47 2.59 -14.82
N ALA A 125 -4.47 1.81 -15.27
CA ALA A 125 -5.79 1.80 -14.64
C ALA A 125 -5.75 1.27 -13.20
N GLY A 126 -4.94 0.24 -12.93
CA GLY A 126 -4.72 -0.30 -11.58
C GLY A 126 -4.04 0.73 -10.68
N GLY A 127 -2.95 1.34 -11.13
CA GLY A 127 -2.23 2.39 -10.41
C GLY A 127 -3.11 3.61 -10.12
N LEU A 128 -3.91 4.04 -11.11
CA LEU A 128 -4.83 5.17 -10.94
C LEU A 128 -5.95 4.84 -9.94
N ASN A 129 -6.44 3.60 -9.90
CA ASN A 129 -7.43 3.16 -8.92
C ASN A 129 -6.87 3.26 -7.48
N ILE A 130 -5.65 2.74 -7.24
CA ILE A 130 -4.97 2.84 -5.94
C ILE A 130 -4.73 4.31 -5.59
N LEU A 131 -4.28 5.13 -6.56
CA LEU A 131 -4.02 6.55 -6.35
C LEU A 131 -5.29 7.30 -5.91
N ILE A 132 -6.42 7.07 -6.57
CA ILE A 132 -7.69 7.74 -6.23
C ILE A 132 -8.10 7.39 -4.79
N VAL A 133 -8.09 6.11 -4.44
CA VAL A 133 -8.48 5.66 -3.09
C VAL A 133 -7.53 6.21 -2.03
N THR A 134 -6.21 6.21 -2.30
CA THR A 134 -5.21 6.79 -1.38
C THR A 134 -5.35 8.31 -1.26
N ALA A 135 -5.62 9.00 -2.36
CA ALA A 135 -5.81 10.46 -2.35
C ALA A 135 -7.05 10.87 -1.53
N ILE A 136 -8.15 10.11 -1.64
CA ILE A 136 -9.33 10.30 -0.80
C ILE A 136 -8.97 10.08 0.68
N GLY A 137 -8.28 8.99 0.99
CA GLY A 137 -7.80 8.72 2.36
C GLY A 137 -6.88 9.82 2.88
N SER A 138 -5.95 10.31 2.07
CA SER A 138 -5.05 11.41 2.42
C SER A 138 -5.82 12.71 2.70
N ALA A 139 -6.76 13.08 1.83
CA ALA A 139 -7.57 14.28 2.02
C ALA A 139 -8.38 14.24 3.32
N VAL A 140 -9.03 13.10 3.60
CA VAL A 140 -9.80 12.92 4.85
C VAL A 140 -8.86 12.93 6.06
N THR A 141 -7.68 12.31 5.98
CA THR A 141 -6.69 12.34 7.08
C THR A 141 -6.25 13.76 7.38
N ILE A 142 -5.98 14.58 6.37
CA ILE A 142 -5.61 15.99 6.54
C ILE A 142 -6.75 16.78 7.18
N LEU A 143 -7.96 16.67 6.64
CA LEU A 143 -9.15 17.39 7.17
C LEU A 143 -9.43 17.01 8.64
N MET A 144 -9.36 15.73 8.97
CA MET A 144 -9.59 15.27 10.34
C MET A 144 -8.45 15.68 11.28
N ALA A 145 -7.19 15.65 10.81
CA ALA A 145 -6.03 16.10 11.58
C ALA A 145 -6.13 17.58 11.94
N GLU A 146 -6.59 18.41 11.01
CA GLU A 146 -6.89 19.83 11.27
C GLU A 146 -8.06 20.01 12.24
N ALA A 147 -9.15 19.25 12.04
CA ALA A 147 -10.34 19.34 12.90
C ALA A 147 -10.06 18.98 14.36
N VAL A 148 -9.14 18.04 14.63
CA VAL A 148 -8.74 17.65 15.99
C VAL A 148 -7.50 18.40 16.48
N ASN A 149 -6.97 19.38 15.71
CA ASN A 149 -5.80 20.18 16.04
C ASN A 149 -4.56 19.34 16.41
N ILE A 150 -4.26 18.29 15.62
CA ILE A 150 -3.15 17.37 15.91
C ILE A 150 -1.77 18.04 15.81
N GLY A 151 -1.67 19.19 15.10
CA GLY A 151 -0.45 19.98 14.98
C GLY A 151 0.59 19.44 14.00
N ILE A 152 0.22 18.52 13.11
CA ILE A 152 1.10 18.00 12.06
C ILE A 152 0.81 18.75 10.74
N PRO A 153 1.83 19.30 10.06
CA PRO A 153 1.63 19.98 8.79
C PRO A 153 0.96 19.08 7.73
N ALA A 154 -0.04 19.60 7.02
CA ALA A 154 -0.77 18.87 5.98
C ALA A 154 0.16 18.27 4.90
N GLY A 155 1.25 18.98 4.55
CA GLY A 155 2.26 18.50 3.61
C GLY A 155 2.96 17.22 4.08
N ASN A 156 3.23 17.08 5.38
CA ASN A 156 3.86 15.88 5.94
C ASN A 156 2.90 14.68 5.92
N ILE A 157 1.61 14.92 6.20
CA ILE A 157 0.58 13.89 6.09
C ILE A 157 0.42 13.44 4.64
N ALA A 158 0.36 14.38 3.70
CA ALA A 158 0.29 14.08 2.27
C ALA A 158 1.51 13.27 1.80
N ALA A 159 2.72 13.64 2.23
CA ALA A 159 3.96 12.94 1.91
C ALA A 159 3.96 11.51 2.49
N ALA A 160 3.48 11.30 3.72
CA ALA A 160 3.37 9.98 4.34
C ALA A 160 2.34 9.09 3.60
N CYS A 161 1.19 9.64 3.20
CA CYS A 161 0.21 8.94 2.37
C CYS A 161 0.75 8.63 0.96
N PHE A 162 1.56 9.52 0.37
CA PHE A 162 2.24 9.27 -0.90
C PHE A 162 3.27 8.14 -0.78
N ALA A 163 4.06 8.09 0.29
CA ALA A 163 4.97 6.99 0.55
C ALA A 163 4.20 5.66 0.75
N CYS A 164 3.04 5.69 1.41
CA CYS A 164 2.14 4.56 1.53
C CYS A 164 1.63 4.09 0.15
N PHE A 165 1.21 5.00 -0.71
CA PHE A 165 0.84 4.70 -2.10
C PHE A 165 1.96 4.00 -2.86
N MET A 166 3.19 4.50 -2.77
CA MET A 166 4.36 3.90 -3.40
C MET A 166 4.65 2.49 -2.87
N LEU A 167 4.57 2.29 -1.56
CA LEU A 167 4.68 0.97 -0.92
C LEU A 167 3.64 -0.01 -1.47
N VAL A 168 2.38 0.41 -1.58
CA VAL A 168 1.28 -0.43 -2.09
C VAL A 168 1.47 -0.78 -3.57
N LEU A 169 2.01 0.16 -4.36
CA LEU A 169 2.36 -0.12 -5.76
C LEU A 169 3.38 -1.25 -5.89
N THR A 170 4.33 -1.38 -4.96
CA THR A 170 5.29 -2.51 -5.00
C THR A 170 4.58 -3.85 -4.81
N PHE A 171 3.66 -3.95 -3.86
CA PHE A 171 2.90 -5.19 -3.64
C PHE A 171 1.92 -5.49 -4.78
N SER A 172 1.27 -4.45 -5.31
CA SER A 172 0.38 -4.59 -6.48
C SER A 172 1.13 -5.03 -7.72
N SER A 173 2.32 -4.48 -7.99
CA SER A 173 3.15 -4.85 -9.14
C SER A 173 3.72 -6.26 -9.03
N LEU A 174 4.06 -6.72 -7.81
CA LEU A 174 4.46 -8.10 -7.56
C LEU A 174 3.31 -9.07 -7.85
N ALA A 175 2.11 -8.79 -7.35
CA ALA A 175 0.93 -9.59 -7.61
C ALA A 175 0.59 -9.63 -9.11
N PHE A 176 0.74 -8.51 -9.80
CA PHE A 176 0.58 -8.41 -11.25
C PHE A 176 1.61 -9.24 -12.01
N LEU A 177 2.89 -9.16 -11.63
CA LEU A 177 3.96 -9.98 -12.21
C LEU A 177 3.65 -11.47 -12.07
N LEU A 178 3.31 -11.92 -10.87
CA LEU A 178 3.02 -13.32 -10.59
C LEU A 178 1.81 -13.84 -11.39
N ALA A 179 0.77 -13.01 -11.53
CA ALA A 179 -0.37 -13.33 -12.39
C ALA A 179 0.04 -13.41 -13.87
N ALA A 180 0.87 -12.48 -14.35
CA ALA A 180 1.34 -12.46 -15.74
C ALA A 180 2.23 -13.65 -16.11
N THR A 181 2.90 -14.27 -15.13
CA THR A 181 3.69 -15.52 -15.34
C THR A 181 2.85 -16.79 -15.44
N GLY A 182 1.52 -16.71 -15.32
CA GLY A 182 0.64 -17.86 -15.43
C GLY A 182 0.51 -18.73 -14.19
N ARG A 183 0.97 -18.24 -13.03
CA ARG A 183 0.85 -18.99 -11.76
C ARG A 183 -0.57 -19.01 -11.18
N GLY A 184 -1.52 -18.40 -11.88
CA GLY A 184 -2.89 -18.29 -11.42
C GLY A 184 -3.08 -17.17 -10.37
N ARG A 185 -4.30 -16.66 -10.30
CA ARG A 185 -4.65 -15.54 -9.42
C ARG A 185 -4.44 -15.84 -7.93
N SER A 186 -4.81 -17.04 -7.48
CA SER A 186 -4.73 -17.42 -6.06
C SER A 186 -3.27 -17.50 -5.58
N ALA A 187 -2.37 -18.07 -6.37
CA ALA A 187 -0.95 -18.13 -6.05
C ALA A 187 -0.32 -16.72 -6.05
N ALA A 188 -0.69 -15.87 -7.01
CA ALA A 188 -0.22 -14.49 -7.05
C ALA A 188 -0.63 -13.70 -5.80
N ILE A 189 -1.86 -13.86 -5.33
CA ILE A 189 -2.33 -13.25 -4.07
C ILE A 189 -1.54 -13.82 -2.89
N GLY A 190 -1.48 -15.14 -2.74
CA GLY A 190 -0.85 -15.81 -1.60
C GLY A 190 0.61 -15.39 -1.41
N ILE A 191 1.41 -15.47 -2.49
CA ILE A 191 2.83 -15.09 -2.46
C ILE A 191 3.00 -13.60 -2.12
N SER A 192 2.18 -12.72 -2.72
CA SER A 192 2.26 -11.28 -2.47
C SER A 192 1.87 -10.91 -1.04
N VAL A 193 0.86 -11.59 -0.47
CA VAL A 193 0.46 -11.40 0.93
C VAL A 193 1.57 -11.86 1.88
N VAL A 194 2.15 -13.05 1.65
CA VAL A 194 3.27 -13.55 2.47
C VAL A 194 4.45 -12.59 2.40
N TYR A 195 4.77 -12.07 1.21
CA TYR A 195 5.85 -11.09 1.04
C TYR A 195 5.55 -9.77 1.76
N ALA A 196 4.32 -9.27 1.69
CA ALA A 196 3.92 -8.02 2.36
C ALA A 196 3.92 -8.17 3.89
N LEU A 197 3.32 -9.24 4.43
CA LEU A 197 3.28 -9.51 5.87
C LEU A 197 4.67 -9.85 6.42
N GLY A 198 5.43 -10.68 5.72
CA GLY A 198 6.80 -11.00 6.08
C GLY A 198 7.69 -9.75 6.10
N GLY A 199 7.52 -8.89 5.09
CA GLY A 199 8.21 -7.60 5.00
C GLY A 199 7.84 -6.66 6.15
N TYR A 200 6.57 -6.61 6.52
CA TYR A 200 6.12 -5.84 7.68
C TYR A 200 6.78 -6.33 8.98
N ILE A 201 6.70 -7.64 9.26
CA ILE A 201 7.25 -8.22 10.49
C ILE A 201 8.79 -8.03 10.54
N ILE A 202 9.49 -8.40 9.47
CA ILE A 202 10.95 -8.32 9.40
C ILE A 202 11.40 -6.85 9.43
N GLY A 203 10.75 -5.97 8.67
CA GLY A 203 11.06 -4.55 8.63
C GLY A 203 10.85 -3.87 9.98
N SER A 204 9.75 -4.17 10.68
CA SER A 204 9.45 -3.61 11.99
C SER A 204 10.44 -4.08 13.06
N LEU A 205 10.80 -5.38 13.07
CA LEU A 205 11.69 -5.96 14.07
C LEU A 205 13.18 -5.71 13.78
N ALA A 206 13.56 -5.30 12.57
CA ALA A 206 14.95 -5.04 12.19
C ALA A 206 15.62 -3.94 13.02
N SER A 207 14.86 -3.02 13.61
CA SER A 207 15.35 -2.00 14.52
C SER A 207 15.82 -2.58 15.88
N THR A 208 15.18 -3.67 16.33
CA THR A 208 15.41 -4.27 17.65
C THR A 208 16.24 -5.54 17.56
N VAL A 209 16.11 -6.31 16.49
CA VAL A 209 16.74 -7.63 16.31
C VAL A 209 17.86 -7.52 15.27
N HIS A 210 19.11 -7.56 15.74
CA HIS A 210 20.29 -7.23 14.93
C HIS A 210 20.46 -8.08 13.66
N TRP A 211 20.20 -9.42 13.73
CA TRP A 211 20.36 -10.31 12.58
C TRP A 211 19.32 -10.09 11.47
N LEU A 212 18.18 -9.44 11.79
CA LEU A 212 17.14 -9.10 10.79
C LEU A 212 17.51 -7.89 9.93
N LYS A 213 18.54 -7.10 10.30
CA LYS A 213 18.96 -5.91 9.53
C LYS A 213 19.35 -6.24 8.09
N GLY A 214 20.09 -7.34 7.88
CA GLY A 214 20.45 -7.78 6.53
C GLY A 214 19.24 -8.22 5.69
N PRO A 215 18.46 -9.21 6.14
CA PRO A 215 17.26 -9.64 5.45
C PRO A 215 16.22 -8.54 5.21
N SER A 216 16.09 -7.55 6.11
CA SER A 216 15.11 -6.47 5.96
C SER A 216 15.30 -5.63 4.71
N LEU A 217 16.53 -5.51 4.19
CA LEU A 217 16.85 -4.71 2.99
C LEU A 217 16.14 -5.19 1.72
N ILE A 218 15.69 -6.46 1.69
CA ILE A 218 14.96 -7.03 0.54
C ILE A 218 13.50 -6.60 0.55
N PHE A 219 12.99 -6.18 1.69
CA PHE A 219 11.57 -5.92 1.87
C PHE A 219 11.24 -4.43 1.77
N PRO A 220 10.17 -4.06 1.05
CA PRO A 220 9.74 -2.67 0.89
C PRO A 220 9.46 -1.95 2.22
N TYR A 221 8.98 -2.67 3.23
CA TYR A 221 8.69 -2.10 4.56
C TYR A 221 9.92 -1.51 5.26
N HIS A 222 11.13 -2.01 4.98
CA HIS A 222 12.39 -1.43 5.50
C HIS A 222 12.56 0.04 5.09
N TYR A 223 12.11 0.38 3.89
CA TYR A 223 12.20 1.71 3.32
C TYR A 223 11.00 2.61 3.67
N TYR A 224 9.96 2.05 4.33
CA TYR A 224 8.77 2.78 4.71
C TYR A 224 8.92 3.45 6.07
N ARG A 225 9.53 4.64 6.08
CA ARG A 225 9.81 5.42 7.30
C ARG A 225 8.73 6.48 7.54
N SER A 226 7.51 6.06 7.76
CA SER A 226 6.34 6.96 7.89
C SER A 226 6.45 7.95 9.06
N ALA A 227 7.01 7.53 10.20
CA ALA A 227 7.22 8.42 11.35
C ALA A 227 8.17 9.58 11.04
N ASP A 228 9.27 9.31 10.31
CA ASP A 228 10.25 10.33 9.94
C ASP A 228 9.64 11.33 8.94
N ILE A 229 8.86 10.83 7.98
CA ILE A 229 8.13 11.68 7.01
C ILE A 229 7.12 12.59 7.73
N LEU A 230 6.37 12.08 8.71
CA LEU A 230 5.44 12.89 9.51
C LEU A 230 6.15 13.98 10.32
N ARG A 231 7.42 13.77 10.70
CA ARG A 231 8.29 14.77 11.34
C ARG A 231 8.92 15.76 10.37
N GLY A 232 8.70 15.58 9.05
CA GLY A 232 9.21 16.45 8.01
C GLY A 232 10.53 15.98 7.38
N THR A 233 11.01 14.78 7.69
CA THR A 233 12.22 14.21 7.09
C THR A 233 11.85 13.29 5.95
N PHE A 234 12.00 13.76 4.72
CA PHE A 234 11.66 12.98 3.52
C PHE A 234 12.90 12.34 2.91
N ASP A 235 12.91 11.00 2.81
CA ASP A 235 14.01 10.25 2.21
C ASP A 235 13.68 9.82 0.77
N TRP A 236 14.35 10.45 -0.19
CA TRP A 236 14.22 10.14 -1.61
C TRP A 236 14.67 8.71 -1.97
N THR A 237 15.59 8.13 -1.19
CA THR A 237 16.09 6.76 -1.40
C THR A 237 14.94 5.75 -1.34
N SER A 238 14.01 5.94 -0.41
CA SER A 238 12.81 5.11 -0.26
C SER A 238 11.93 5.15 -1.52
N ILE A 239 11.70 6.33 -2.06
CA ILE A 239 10.87 6.50 -3.27
C ILE A 239 11.53 5.88 -4.49
N ILE A 240 12.84 6.06 -4.63
CA ILE A 240 13.62 5.46 -5.73
C ILE A 240 13.53 3.93 -5.65
N PHE A 241 13.66 3.34 -4.46
CA PHE A 241 13.50 1.91 -4.26
C PHE A 241 12.12 1.42 -4.69
N PHE A 242 11.04 2.07 -4.22
CA PHE A 242 9.67 1.69 -4.58
C PHE A 242 9.41 1.80 -6.09
N ALA A 243 9.87 2.88 -6.71
CA ALA A 243 9.75 3.08 -8.15
C ALA A 243 10.53 2.03 -8.95
N ALA A 244 11.79 1.77 -8.57
CA ALA A 244 12.63 0.78 -9.23
C ALA A 244 12.06 -0.64 -9.11
N PHE A 245 11.58 -1.03 -7.92
CA PHE A 245 10.93 -2.32 -7.69
C PHE A 245 9.67 -2.48 -8.55
N THR A 246 8.79 -1.47 -8.51
CA THR A 246 7.53 -1.45 -9.28
C THR A 246 7.79 -1.55 -10.77
N LEU A 247 8.72 -0.74 -11.30
CA LEU A 247 9.09 -0.77 -12.71
C LEU A 247 9.73 -2.12 -13.10
N GLY A 248 10.61 -2.64 -12.26
CA GLY A 248 11.22 -3.97 -12.46
C GLY A 248 10.16 -5.06 -12.60
N CYS A 249 9.19 -5.12 -11.69
CA CYS A 249 8.08 -6.07 -11.75
C CYS A 249 7.27 -5.90 -13.05
N ILE A 250 6.95 -4.67 -13.45
CA ILE A 250 6.17 -4.40 -14.67
C ILE A 250 6.96 -4.81 -15.91
N VAL A 251 8.27 -4.54 -15.97
CA VAL A 251 9.13 -4.92 -17.12
C VAL A 251 9.22 -6.45 -17.24
N VAL A 252 9.45 -7.15 -16.13
CA VAL A 252 9.50 -8.61 -16.12
C VAL A 252 8.15 -9.22 -16.50
N ALA A 253 7.05 -8.66 -15.98
CA ALA A 253 5.70 -9.07 -16.37
C ALA A 253 5.44 -8.88 -17.86
N TRP A 254 5.90 -7.77 -18.44
CA TRP A 254 5.78 -7.51 -19.87
C TRP A 254 6.55 -8.52 -20.72
N PHE A 255 7.79 -8.85 -20.36
CA PHE A 255 8.58 -9.88 -21.06
C PHE A 255 7.93 -11.26 -20.96
N SER A 256 7.46 -11.63 -19.77
CA SER A 256 6.80 -12.92 -19.53
C SER A 256 5.52 -13.04 -20.36
N PHE A 257 4.67 -12.01 -20.35
CA PHE A 257 3.40 -12.01 -21.07
C PHE A 257 3.57 -12.03 -22.60
N ARG A 258 4.64 -11.43 -23.12
CA ARG A 258 4.95 -11.48 -24.58
C ARG A 258 5.36 -12.85 -25.08
N ARG A 259 6.11 -13.60 -24.26
CA ARG A 259 6.67 -14.91 -24.63
C ARG A 259 5.72 -16.07 -24.37
N ARG A 260 4.61 -15.79 -23.70
CA ARG A 260 3.64 -16.81 -23.32
C ARG A 260 2.68 -17.06 -24.47
N ASP A 261 2.63 -18.32 -24.95
CA ASP A 261 1.54 -18.79 -25.78
C ASP A 261 0.34 -18.98 -24.85
N VAL A 262 -0.76 -18.29 -25.17
CA VAL A 262 -2.02 -18.41 -24.45
C VAL A 262 -2.79 -19.50 -25.15
N GLU A 263 -2.71 -20.72 -24.63
CA GLU A 263 -3.56 -21.84 -25.00
C GLU A 263 -4.91 -21.73 -24.27
#